data_34326f281c3e48cd1c67b0313e0f59d2
#
_entry.id   34326f281c3e48cd1c67b0313e0f59d2
#
_cell.length_a   1.000
_cell.length_b   1.000
_cell.length_c   1.000
_cell.angle_alpha   90.00
_cell.angle_beta   90.00
_cell.angle_gamma   90.00
#
_symmetry.space_group_name_H-M   'P 1'
#
loop_
_entity.id
_entity.type
_entity.pdbx_description
1 polymer ?
#
loop_
_entity_poly.entity_id
_entity_poly.type
_entity_poly.pdbx_seq_one_letter_code
_entity_poly.pdbx_strand_id
1 'polypeptide(L)'
;MKRTSVTRKMALILAAIVLMTASGCGRRENADKEDNNITIYKSNENADGFDTETVSLDELTPENIMAALIDAGVVPSDVKVLDFKQEEDTITLDLSKTFEEYVNQMGTAGEYATVGSVVNTYLDAYDAKAVSLLVEGGTW
;
A
#
# COMPACT_ATOMS: atom_id res chain seq x y z
N MET A 1 46.32 -28.14 49.77
CA MET A 1 46.54 -27.63 48.42
C MET A 1 45.59 -28.27 47.39
N LYS A 2 44.28 -28.13 47.55
CA LYS A 2 43.28 -28.63 46.58
C LYS A 2 42.17 -27.62 46.30
N ARG A 3 42.49 -26.35 46.28
CA ARG A 3 41.48 -25.26 46.08
C ARG A 3 41.59 -24.48 44.75
N THR A 4 42.50 -24.86 43.87
CA THR A 4 42.73 -24.08 42.63
C THR A 4 42.18 -24.74 41.38
N SER A 5 41.64 -25.95 41.47
CA SER A 5 41.17 -26.67 40.28
C SER A 5 39.69 -26.42 39.97
N VAL A 6 38.88 -26.09 40.96
CA VAL A 6 37.42 -25.90 40.78
C VAL A 6 37.10 -24.51 40.18
N THR A 7 37.85 -23.50 40.61
CA THR A 7 37.67 -22.13 40.10
C THR A 7 38.09 -21.97 38.65
N ARG A 8 39.10 -22.72 38.20
CA ARG A 8 39.49 -22.68 36.77
C ARG A 8 38.49 -23.38 35.86
N LYS A 9 37.86 -24.44 36.34
CA LYS A 9 36.84 -25.16 35.56
C LYS A 9 35.51 -24.37 35.48
N MET A 10 35.18 -23.66 36.55
CA MET A 10 33.99 -22.77 36.54
C MET A 10 34.21 -21.53 35.66
N ALA A 11 35.42 -20.97 35.62
CA ALA A 11 35.73 -19.82 34.74
C ALA A 11 35.66 -20.21 33.26
N LEU A 12 36.02 -21.41 32.90
CA LEU A 12 35.93 -21.92 31.52
C LEU A 12 34.49 -22.20 31.08
N ILE A 13 33.61 -22.61 32.00
CA ILE A 13 32.19 -22.85 31.71
C ILE A 13 31.45 -21.51 31.53
N LEU A 14 31.77 -20.50 32.32
CA LEU A 14 31.24 -19.16 32.20
C LEU A 14 31.69 -18.47 30.88
N ALA A 15 32.93 -18.70 30.44
CA ALA A 15 33.41 -18.18 29.15
C ALA A 15 32.72 -18.86 27.97
N ALA A 16 32.37 -20.14 28.05
CA ALA A 16 31.65 -20.85 26.99
C ALA A 16 30.19 -20.41 26.86
N ILE A 17 29.55 -20.03 27.96
CA ILE A 17 28.16 -19.54 27.96
C ILE A 17 28.07 -18.12 27.33
N VAL A 18 29.07 -17.26 27.56
CA VAL A 18 29.11 -15.92 26.98
C VAL A 18 29.35 -15.96 25.46
N LEU A 19 30.08 -16.96 24.97
CA LEU A 19 30.30 -17.13 23.52
C LEU A 19 29.07 -17.68 22.78
N MET A 20 28.13 -18.35 23.45
CA MET A 20 26.91 -18.85 22.84
C MET A 20 25.79 -17.78 22.70
N THR A 21 25.87 -16.69 23.44
CA THR A 21 24.89 -15.58 23.32
C THR A 21 25.23 -14.58 22.25
N ALA A 22 26.41 -14.63 21.65
CA ALA A 22 26.79 -13.75 20.54
C ALA A 22 26.39 -14.27 19.15
N SER A 23 25.90 -15.51 19.06
CA SER A 23 25.41 -16.08 17.79
C SER A 23 23.90 -15.91 17.58
N GLY A 24 23.22 -15.21 18.47
CA GLY A 24 21.78 -14.96 18.42
C GLY A 24 21.38 -13.65 17.78
N CYS A 25 22.31 -12.84 17.27
CA CYS A 25 21.97 -11.79 16.32
C CYS A 25 21.79 -12.44 14.95
N GLY A 26 20.68 -13.14 14.80
CA GLY A 26 20.10 -13.36 13.49
C GLY A 26 20.01 -12.00 12.82
N ARG A 27 20.92 -11.78 11.92
CA ARG A 27 20.88 -10.65 10.97
C ARG A 27 19.56 -10.73 10.22
N ARG A 28 18.53 -10.13 10.76
CA ARG A 28 17.38 -9.68 10.00
C ARG A 28 17.81 -8.43 9.25
N GLU A 29 18.66 -8.64 8.27
CA GLU A 29 18.72 -7.78 7.12
C GLU A 29 17.65 -8.30 6.13
N ASN A 30 16.44 -8.31 6.55
CA ASN A 30 15.36 -7.83 5.76
C ASN A 30 15.02 -6.52 6.45
N ALA A 31 15.57 -5.41 5.98
CA ALA A 31 14.82 -4.20 5.96
C ALA A 31 13.43 -4.64 5.49
N ASP A 32 12.41 -4.41 6.32
CA ASP A 32 11.04 -4.41 5.88
C ASP A 32 11.02 -3.47 4.67
N LYS A 33 11.18 -4.03 3.46
CA LYS A 33 10.52 -3.47 2.32
C LYS A 33 9.07 -3.61 2.74
N GLU A 34 8.49 -2.51 3.21
CA GLU A 34 7.07 -2.40 3.29
C GLU A 34 6.58 -2.97 1.98
N ASP A 35 5.75 -3.99 2.07
CA ASP A 35 5.25 -4.67 0.88
C ASP A 35 4.20 -3.72 0.27
N ASN A 36 4.69 -2.71 -0.47
CA ASN A 36 3.88 -1.67 -1.11
C ASN A 36 3.12 -2.24 -2.33
N ASN A 37 2.71 -3.49 -2.23
CA ASN A 37 1.85 -4.10 -3.22
C ASN A 37 0.43 -3.62 -3.02
N ILE A 38 -0.18 -3.15 -4.09
CA ILE A 38 -1.57 -2.75 -4.13
C ILE A 38 -2.35 -3.61 -5.13
N THR A 39 -3.65 -3.68 -4.94
CA THR A 39 -4.58 -4.29 -5.88
C THR A 39 -5.22 -3.22 -6.75
N ILE A 40 -4.96 -3.25 -8.04
CA ILE A 40 -5.66 -2.40 -9.03
C ILE A 40 -6.94 -3.11 -9.44
N TYR A 41 -8.06 -2.42 -9.33
CA TYR A 41 -9.36 -2.87 -9.81
C TYR A 41 -9.63 -2.28 -11.20
N LYS A 42 -9.98 -3.14 -12.15
CA LYS A 42 -10.33 -2.73 -13.53
C LYS A 42 -11.68 -3.31 -13.89
N SER A 43 -12.52 -2.54 -14.59
CA SER A 43 -13.76 -3.10 -15.12
C SER A 43 -13.48 -4.33 -15.96
N ASN A 44 -14.23 -5.40 -15.74
CA ASN A 44 -14.14 -6.58 -16.58
C ASN A 44 -14.78 -6.35 -17.96
N GLU A 45 -14.56 -7.31 -18.89
CA GLU A 45 -15.05 -7.21 -20.27
C GLU A 45 -16.58 -7.08 -20.38
N ASN A 46 -17.32 -7.61 -19.41
CA ASN A 46 -18.78 -7.59 -19.39
C ASN A 46 -19.35 -6.33 -18.70
N ALA A 47 -18.51 -5.50 -18.08
CA ALA A 47 -18.87 -4.33 -17.28
C ALA A 47 -19.87 -4.65 -16.12
N ASP A 48 -19.82 -5.87 -15.58
CA ASP A 48 -20.65 -6.33 -14.48
C ASP A 48 -19.85 -6.61 -13.19
N GLY A 49 -18.53 -6.34 -13.20
CA GLY A 49 -17.63 -6.52 -12.07
C GLY A 49 -16.23 -5.98 -12.36
N PHE A 50 -15.28 -6.41 -11.53
CA PHE A 50 -13.89 -5.96 -11.61
C PHE A 50 -12.95 -7.16 -11.72
N ASP A 51 -11.99 -7.06 -12.63
CA ASP A 51 -10.78 -7.86 -12.63
C ASP A 51 -9.75 -7.17 -11.72
N THR A 52 -8.84 -7.93 -11.14
CA THR A 52 -7.82 -7.40 -10.23
C THR A 52 -6.42 -7.72 -10.72
N GLU A 53 -5.50 -6.79 -10.51
CA GLU A 53 -4.08 -6.92 -10.82
C GLU A 53 -3.27 -6.43 -9.62
N THR A 54 -2.24 -7.19 -9.22
CA THR A 54 -1.32 -6.76 -8.15
C THR A 54 -0.16 -5.99 -8.75
N VAL A 55 0.08 -4.79 -8.23
CA VAL A 55 1.16 -3.89 -8.64
C VAL A 55 2.00 -3.53 -7.43
N SER A 56 3.32 -3.55 -7.59
CA SER A 56 4.26 -3.09 -6.56
C SER A 56 4.60 -1.64 -6.79
N LEU A 57 4.45 -0.81 -5.74
CA LEU A 57 4.82 0.60 -5.75
C LEU A 57 6.18 0.80 -5.06
N ASP A 58 6.92 1.82 -5.46
CA ASP A 58 8.13 2.24 -4.75
C ASP A 58 7.80 2.77 -3.35
N GLU A 59 6.68 3.49 -3.24
CA GLU A 59 6.15 4.04 -2.00
C GLU A 59 4.62 4.09 -2.10
N LEU A 60 3.93 3.76 -0.99
CA LEU A 60 2.48 3.84 -0.90
C LEU A 60 2.05 5.30 -0.69
N THR A 61 1.82 6.01 -1.78
CA THR A 61 1.29 7.38 -1.79
C THR A 61 0.05 7.48 -2.68
N PRO A 62 -0.86 8.43 -2.42
CA PRO A 62 -2.03 8.63 -3.27
C PRO A 62 -1.67 8.89 -4.74
N GLU A 63 -0.58 9.62 -4.98
CA GLU A 63 -0.08 9.93 -6.31
C GLU A 63 0.46 8.69 -7.03
N ASN A 64 1.19 7.80 -6.32
CA ASN A 64 1.71 6.56 -6.90
C ASN A 64 0.58 5.57 -7.20
N ILE A 65 -0.47 5.52 -6.38
CA ILE A 65 -1.67 4.74 -6.68
C ILE A 65 -2.35 5.27 -7.94
N MET A 66 -2.49 6.60 -8.07
CA MET A 66 -3.07 7.21 -9.27
C MET A 66 -2.21 6.92 -10.51
N ALA A 67 -0.89 6.99 -10.39
CA ALA A 67 0.01 6.63 -11.49
C ALA A 67 -0.17 5.17 -11.92
N ALA A 68 -0.34 4.24 -10.98
CA ALA A 68 -0.62 2.85 -11.29
C ALA A 68 -1.98 2.65 -11.98
N LEU A 69 -3.02 3.40 -11.59
CA LEU A 69 -4.33 3.41 -12.26
C LEU A 69 -4.23 3.95 -13.70
N ILE A 70 -3.40 4.97 -13.92
CA ILE A 70 -3.11 5.51 -15.26
C ILE A 70 -2.39 4.45 -16.11
N ASP A 71 -1.35 3.83 -15.58
CA ASP A 71 -0.59 2.79 -16.28
C ASP A 71 -1.44 1.57 -16.60
N ALA A 72 -2.39 1.24 -15.74
CA ALA A 72 -3.38 0.18 -15.97
C ALA A 72 -4.48 0.57 -16.98
N GLY A 73 -4.51 1.82 -17.44
CA GLY A 73 -5.49 2.31 -18.39
C GLY A 73 -6.89 2.57 -17.83
N VAL A 74 -7.00 2.72 -16.50
CA VAL A 74 -8.29 2.99 -15.81
C VAL A 74 -8.71 4.44 -16.01
N VAL A 75 -7.75 5.35 -15.91
CA VAL A 75 -7.97 6.81 -16.09
C VAL A 75 -6.90 7.41 -17.00
N PRO A 76 -7.16 8.56 -17.67
CA PRO A 76 -6.18 9.19 -18.54
C PRO A 76 -5.02 9.83 -17.76
N SER A 77 -3.92 10.06 -18.46
CA SER A 77 -2.63 10.50 -17.88
C SER A 77 -2.62 11.91 -17.29
N ASP A 78 -3.63 12.71 -17.56
CA ASP A 78 -3.80 14.07 -17.07
C ASP A 78 -4.62 14.19 -15.78
N VAL A 79 -5.18 13.08 -15.29
CA VAL A 79 -5.82 13.02 -13.97
C VAL A 79 -4.77 13.14 -12.87
N LYS A 80 -5.02 14.01 -11.90
CA LYS A 80 -4.12 14.28 -10.77
C LYS A 80 -4.85 14.19 -9.45
N VAL A 81 -4.14 13.72 -8.43
CA VAL A 81 -4.56 13.87 -7.04
C VAL A 81 -4.20 15.29 -6.59
N LEU A 82 -5.19 16.05 -6.13
CA LEU A 82 -5.03 17.42 -5.64
C LEU A 82 -4.89 17.47 -4.12
N ASP A 83 -5.65 16.61 -3.44
CA ASP A 83 -5.58 16.45 -1.98
C ASP A 83 -5.99 15.04 -1.58
N PHE A 84 -5.45 14.59 -0.46
CA PHE A 84 -5.76 13.29 0.12
C PHE A 84 -5.76 13.37 1.64
N LYS A 85 -6.80 12.82 2.25
CA LYS A 85 -6.92 12.73 3.71
C LYS A 85 -7.54 11.40 4.09
N GLN A 86 -7.00 10.76 5.11
CA GLN A 86 -7.62 9.61 5.75
C GLN A 86 -7.95 9.94 7.19
N GLU A 87 -9.21 9.77 7.55
CA GLU A 87 -9.72 9.90 8.92
C GLU A 87 -10.44 8.62 9.29
N GLU A 88 -9.89 7.90 10.25
CA GLU A 88 -10.39 6.56 10.64
C GLU A 88 -10.47 5.64 9.40
N ASP A 89 -11.66 5.17 9.07
CA ASP A 89 -11.94 4.26 7.95
C ASP A 89 -12.41 4.99 6.68
N THR A 90 -12.32 6.33 6.64
CA THR A 90 -12.81 7.14 5.52
C THR A 90 -11.66 7.89 4.85
N ILE A 91 -11.60 7.78 3.53
CA ILE A 91 -10.68 8.55 2.68
C ILE A 91 -11.45 9.71 2.07
N THR A 92 -10.86 10.90 2.08
CA THR A 92 -11.24 12.01 1.21
C THR A 92 -10.19 12.12 0.10
N LEU A 93 -10.60 11.93 -1.13
CA LEU A 93 -9.75 11.96 -2.33
C LEU A 93 -10.24 13.07 -3.25
N ASP A 94 -9.43 14.11 -3.41
CA ASP A 94 -9.72 15.23 -4.31
C ASP A 94 -8.93 15.08 -5.62
N LEU A 95 -9.64 15.03 -6.71
CA LEU A 95 -9.09 14.83 -8.05
C LEU A 95 -9.22 16.09 -8.91
N SER A 96 -8.34 16.18 -9.91
CA SER A 96 -8.43 17.24 -10.92
C SER A 96 -9.70 17.11 -11.76
N LYS A 97 -10.15 18.24 -12.32
CA LYS A 97 -11.33 18.32 -13.17
C LYS A 97 -11.29 17.37 -14.38
N THR A 98 -10.11 17.02 -14.83
CA THR A 98 -9.91 16.06 -15.93
C THR A 98 -10.52 14.70 -15.64
N PHE A 99 -10.61 14.28 -14.36
CA PHE A 99 -11.32 13.07 -13.97
C PHE A 99 -12.83 13.18 -14.27
N GLU A 100 -13.48 14.26 -13.82
CA GLU A 100 -14.90 14.51 -14.05
C GLU A 100 -15.20 14.60 -15.56
N GLU A 101 -14.38 15.34 -16.30
CA GLU A 101 -14.53 15.48 -17.75
C GLU A 101 -14.41 14.14 -18.47
N TYR A 102 -13.52 13.27 -18.01
CA TYR A 102 -13.34 11.92 -18.55
C TYR A 102 -14.55 11.02 -18.30
N VAL A 103 -15.01 10.92 -17.07
CA VAL A 103 -16.12 10.01 -16.71
C VAL A 103 -17.45 10.49 -17.30
N ASN A 104 -17.67 11.80 -17.40
CA ASN A 104 -18.88 12.38 -18.00
C ASN A 104 -19.06 12.04 -19.50
N GLN A 105 -17.99 11.65 -20.18
CA GLN A 105 -18.03 11.25 -21.60
C GLN A 105 -18.37 9.78 -21.79
N MET A 106 -18.35 8.96 -20.72
CA MET A 106 -18.46 7.51 -20.84
C MET A 106 -19.90 6.98 -20.76
N GLY A 107 -20.85 7.81 -20.31
CA GLY A 107 -22.18 7.36 -19.94
C GLY A 107 -22.19 6.55 -18.63
N THR A 108 -23.39 6.23 -18.13
CA THR A 108 -23.59 5.70 -16.76
C THR A 108 -22.80 4.42 -16.47
N ALA A 109 -22.72 3.48 -17.39
CA ALA A 109 -22.00 2.22 -17.16
C ALA A 109 -20.49 2.44 -17.09
N GLY A 110 -19.92 3.25 -17.95
CA GLY A 110 -18.50 3.58 -17.97
C GLY A 110 -18.10 4.43 -16.76
N GLU A 111 -18.91 5.41 -16.40
CA GLU A 111 -18.75 6.20 -15.18
C GLU A 111 -18.71 5.30 -13.94
N TYR A 112 -19.72 4.44 -13.75
CA TYR A 112 -19.78 3.49 -12.62
C TYR A 112 -18.54 2.59 -12.57
N ALA A 113 -18.12 2.06 -13.72
CA ALA A 113 -16.96 1.18 -13.81
C ALA A 113 -15.67 1.91 -13.46
N THR A 114 -15.45 3.12 -14.00
CA THR A 114 -14.23 3.90 -13.76
C THR A 114 -14.15 4.39 -12.31
N VAL A 115 -15.24 4.96 -11.80
CA VAL A 115 -15.31 5.40 -10.39
C VAL A 115 -15.13 4.22 -9.44
N GLY A 116 -15.79 3.10 -9.71
CA GLY A 116 -15.65 1.89 -8.92
C GLY A 116 -14.22 1.34 -8.93
N SER A 117 -13.52 1.38 -10.07
CA SER A 117 -12.11 1.00 -10.16
C SER A 117 -11.22 1.87 -9.27
N VAL A 118 -11.36 3.19 -9.34
CA VAL A 118 -10.61 4.15 -8.51
C VAL A 118 -10.93 3.93 -7.03
N VAL A 119 -12.21 3.94 -6.66
CA VAL A 119 -12.65 3.81 -5.27
C VAL A 119 -12.16 2.50 -4.65
N ASN A 120 -12.38 1.35 -5.29
CA ASN A 120 -11.98 0.05 -4.75
C ASN A 120 -10.45 -0.06 -4.62
N THR A 121 -9.69 0.49 -5.54
CA THR A 121 -8.22 0.51 -5.46
C THR A 121 -7.73 1.29 -4.23
N TYR A 122 -8.29 2.48 -3.97
CA TYR A 122 -7.92 3.26 -2.79
C TYR A 122 -8.42 2.64 -1.49
N LEU A 123 -9.63 2.07 -1.47
CA LEU A 123 -10.15 1.36 -0.29
C LEU A 123 -9.24 0.20 0.12
N ASP A 124 -8.83 -0.62 -0.85
CA ASP A 124 -7.96 -1.77 -0.60
C ASP A 124 -6.55 -1.32 -0.16
N ALA A 125 -5.97 -0.34 -0.86
CA ALA A 125 -4.61 0.14 -0.59
C ALA A 125 -4.45 0.76 0.81
N TYR A 126 -5.48 1.38 1.35
CA TYR A 126 -5.46 2.05 2.66
C TYR A 126 -6.27 1.33 3.74
N ASP A 127 -6.76 0.12 3.48
CA ASP A 127 -7.64 -0.63 4.40
C ASP A 127 -8.80 0.23 4.93
N ALA A 128 -9.42 1.00 4.02
CA ALA A 128 -10.51 1.91 4.35
C ALA A 128 -11.88 1.32 3.97
N LYS A 129 -12.96 1.90 4.51
CA LYS A 129 -14.34 1.43 4.29
C LYS A 129 -15.16 2.37 3.43
N ALA A 130 -14.75 3.63 3.31
CA ALA A 130 -15.45 4.63 2.52
C ALA A 130 -14.48 5.60 1.83
N VAL A 131 -14.87 6.07 0.65
CA VAL A 131 -14.19 7.17 -0.04
C VAL A 131 -15.19 8.30 -0.27
N SER A 132 -14.84 9.50 0.16
CA SER A 132 -15.46 10.76 -0.25
C SER A 132 -14.67 11.30 -1.43
N LEU A 133 -15.25 11.22 -2.62
CA LEU A 133 -14.61 11.70 -3.84
C LEU A 133 -14.98 13.17 -4.06
N LEU A 134 -13.96 14.00 -4.26
CA LEU A 134 -14.08 15.41 -4.58
C LEU A 134 -13.45 15.68 -5.95
N VAL A 135 -13.90 16.75 -6.60
CA VAL A 135 -13.26 17.31 -7.77
C VAL A 135 -13.04 18.79 -7.55
N GLU A 136 -11.77 19.20 -7.55
CA GLU A 136 -11.35 20.58 -7.28
C GLU A 136 -11.98 21.16 -5.98
N GLY A 137 -12.04 20.33 -4.94
CA GLY A 137 -12.59 20.67 -3.63
C GLY A 137 -14.11 20.67 -3.54
N GLY A 138 -14.82 20.41 -4.63
CA GLY A 138 -16.27 20.27 -4.69
C GLY A 138 -16.70 18.80 -4.57
N THR A 139 -17.88 18.55 -3.99
CA THR A 139 -18.46 17.19 -3.96
C THR A 139 -18.79 16.79 -5.42
N TRP A 140 -18.36 15.59 -5.77
CA TRP A 140 -18.63 14.98 -7.07
C TRP A 140 -19.92 14.20 -7.08
#